data_f62332fc998fc0c552e312656dafee4c
#
_entry.id   f62332fc998fc0c552e312656dafee4c
#
_cell.length_a   1.000
_cell.length_b   1.000
_cell.length_c   1.000
_cell.angle_alpha   90.00
_cell.angle_beta   90.00
_cell.angle_gamma   90.00
#
_symmetry.space_group_name_H-M   'P 1'
#
loop_
_entity.id
_entity.type
_entity.pdbx_description
1 polymer ?
#
loop_
_entity_poly.entity_id
_entity_poly.type
_entity_poly.pdbx_seq_one_letter_code
_entity_poly.pdbx_strand_id
1 'polypeptide(L)'
;MTNELILAARALAEVLLAENAALAAHDHAGATTLLDDKQRLIAAFDRACAGTVPLLDGPARDEARAVGLELQALAGRNVALLEQAMEVQARVIGIVADAARQQVRAAHPGYGRPGRASAVSRPDAYAMVSRA
;
A
#
# COMPACT_ATOMS: atom_id res chain seq x y z
N MET A 1 25.58 -12.33 20.41
CA MET A 1 25.66 -11.70 19.06
C MET A 1 24.27 -11.51 18.53
N THR A 2 23.88 -10.28 18.29
CA THR A 2 22.57 -9.99 17.75
C THR A 2 22.59 -10.20 16.24
N ASN A 3 21.70 -11.05 15.75
CA ASN A 3 21.65 -11.38 14.34
C ASN A 3 21.01 -10.25 13.53
N GLU A 4 21.70 -9.75 12.53
CA GLU A 4 21.20 -8.66 11.68
C GLU A 4 19.91 -9.00 10.97
N LEU A 5 19.75 -10.25 10.55
CA LEU A 5 18.52 -10.70 9.89
C LEU A 5 17.32 -10.57 10.83
N ILE A 6 17.47 -11.04 12.07
CA ILE A 6 16.37 -10.98 13.05
C ILE A 6 16.06 -9.53 13.40
N LEU A 7 17.06 -8.69 13.57
CA LEU A 7 16.86 -7.26 13.83
C LEU A 7 16.14 -6.57 12.67
N ALA A 8 16.58 -6.83 11.44
CA ALA A 8 15.95 -6.26 10.25
C ALA A 8 14.51 -6.74 10.09
N ALA A 9 14.25 -8.02 10.34
CA ALA A 9 12.91 -8.58 10.28
C ALA A 9 11.97 -7.97 11.32
N ARG A 10 12.46 -7.79 12.55
CA ARG A 10 11.66 -7.16 13.62
C ARG A 10 11.36 -5.70 13.32
N ALA A 11 12.34 -4.95 12.82
CA ALA A 11 12.14 -3.56 12.44
C ALA A 11 11.10 -3.43 11.32
N LEU A 12 11.15 -4.30 10.33
CA LEU A 12 10.17 -4.34 9.25
C LEU A 12 8.79 -4.73 9.78
N ALA A 13 8.72 -5.71 10.69
CA ALA A 13 7.46 -6.11 11.30
C ALA A 13 6.81 -4.94 12.06
N GLU A 14 7.59 -4.14 12.78
CA GLU A 14 7.08 -2.98 13.50
C GLU A 14 6.48 -1.94 12.56
N VAL A 15 7.15 -1.62 11.46
CA VAL A 15 6.62 -0.63 10.51
C VAL A 15 5.38 -1.15 9.77
N LEU A 16 5.35 -2.44 9.44
CA LEU A 16 4.15 -3.05 8.84
C LEU A 16 2.97 -3.05 9.81
N LEU A 17 3.23 -3.34 11.08
CA LEU A 17 2.19 -3.29 12.10
C LEU A 17 1.60 -1.88 12.23
N ALA A 18 2.46 -0.87 12.27
CA ALA A 18 2.03 0.53 12.36
C ALA A 18 1.25 0.96 11.10
N GLU A 19 1.73 0.61 9.92
CA GLU A 19 1.04 0.92 8.67
C GLU A 19 -0.33 0.21 8.60
N ASN A 20 -0.37 -1.07 8.97
CA ASN A 20 -1.62 -1.82 9.00
C ASN A 20 -2.65 -1.19 9.95
N ALA A 21 -2.20 -0.74 11.11
CA ALA A 21 -3.07 -0.04 12.06
C ALA A 21 -3.62 1.27 11.47
N ALA A 22 -2.77 2.05 10.82
CA ALA A 22 -3.18 3.29 10.17
C ALA A 22 -4.19 3.03 9.05
N LEU A 23 -3.92 2.04 8.20
CA LEU A 23 -4.82 1.67 7.10
C LEU A 23 -6.16 1.16 7.61
N ALA A 24 -6.16 0.34 8.66
CA ALA A 24 -7.39 -0.18 9.26
C ALA A 24 -8.23 0.94 9.89
N ALA A 25 -7.58 1.99 10.39
CA ALA A 25 -8.24 3.17 10.94
C ALA A 25 -8.59 4.22 9.89
N HIS A 26 -8.36 3.94 8.61
CA HIS A 26 -8.54 4.88 7.49
C HIS A 26 -7.68 6.14 7.62
N ASP A 27 -6.57 6.04 8.34
CA ASP A 27 -5.58 7.12 8.46
C ASP A 27 -4.56 7.02 7.33
N HIS A 28 -4.95 7.45 6.14
CA HIS A 28 -4.12 7.37 4.95
C HIS A 28 -2.90 8.29 5.04
N ALA A 29 -3.06 9.45 5.66
CA ALA A 29 -1.94 10.37 5.88
C ALA A 29 -0.88 9.73 6.80
N GLY A 30 -1.32 9.09 7.89
CA GLY A 30 -0.42 8.37 8.79
C GLY A 30 0.30 7.21 8.08
N ALA A 31 -0.43 6.45 7.28
CA ALA A 31 0.17 5.36 6.50
C ALA A 31 1.22 5.88 5.52
N THR A 32 0.94 7.00 4.86
CA THR A 32 1.87 7.61 3.89
C THR A 32 3.18 8.05 4.54
N THR A 33 3.14 8.55 5.78
CA THR A 33 4.36 8.96 6.48
C THR A 33 5.30 7.79 6.78
N LEU A 34 4.79 6.57 6.77
CA LEU A 34 5.58 5.35 7.04
C LEU A 34 6.21 4.76 5.80
N LEU A 35 5.86 5.24 4.61
CA LEU A 35 6.28 4.62 3.35
C LEU A 35 7.80 4.62 3.17
N ASP A 36 8.47 5.73 3.45
CA ASP A 36 9.93 5.83 3.30
C ASP A 36 10.66 4.86 4.23
N ASP A 37 10.23 4.78 5.48
CA ASP A 37 10.80 3.85 6.45
C ASP A 37 10.55 2.41 6.02
N LYS A 38 9.35 2.10 5.53
CA LYS A 38 9.00 0.78 5.04
C LYS A 38 9.92 0.35 3.90
N GLN A 39 10.13 1.21 2.91
CA GLN A 39 10.99 0.91 1.77
C GLN A 39 12.44 0.70 2.21
N ARG A 40 12.95 1.53 3.10
CA ARG A 40 14.29 1.42 3.64
C ARG A 40 14.48 0.11 4.42
N LEU A 41 13.47 -0.27 5.20
CA LEU A 41 13.53 -1.49 6.02
C LEU A 41 13.37 -2.75 5.17
N ILE A 42 12.60 -2.71 4.09
CA ILE A 42 12.53 -3.81 3.13
C ILE A 42 13.89 -4.03 2.49
N ALA A 43 14.56 -2.98 2.06
CA ALA A 43 15.88 -3.08 1.47
C ALA A 43 16.91 -3.63 2.46
N ALA A 44 16.85 -3.20 3.72
CA ALA A 44 17.73 -3.71 4.77
C ALA A 44 17.50 -5.20 5.05
N PHE A 45 16.24 -5.61 5.07
CA PHE A 45 15.87 -7.02 5.27
C PHE A 45 16.37 -7.87 4.10
N ASP A 46 16.20 -7.44 2.87
CA ASP A 46 16.67 -8.15 1.69
C ASP A 46 18.19 -8.34 1.73
N ARG A 47 18.93 -7.30 2.11
CA ARG A 47 20.40 -7.41 2.24
C ARG A 47 20.80 -8.40 3.33
N ALA A 48 20.10 -8.37 4.46
CA ALA A 48 20.36 -9.28 5.56
C ALA A 48 20.07 -10.74 5.16
N CYS A 49 19.00 -10.99 4.43
CA CYS A 49 18.65 -12.31 3.91
C CYS A 49 19.76 -12.87 3.00
N ALA A 50 20.29 -12.04 2.12
CA ALA A 50 21.32 -12.46 1.16
C ALA A 50 22.62 -12.92 1.85
N GLY A 51 22.96 -12.29 2.99
CA GLY A 51 24.23 -12.56 3.66
C GLY A 51 24.20 -13.58 4.78
N THR A 52 23.08 -13.73 5.47
CA THR A 52 23.05 -14.36 6.81
C THR A 52 22.27 -15.67 6.88
N VAL A 53 21.26 -15.89 6.05
CA VAL A 53 20.36 -17.03 6.16
C VAL A 53 21.08 -18.38 6.18
N PRO A 54 22.09 -18.63 5.34
CA PRO A 54 22.76 -19.94 5.33
C PRO A 54 23.53 -20.27 6.60
N LEU A 55 23.79 -19.26 7.44
CA LEU A 55 24.63 -19.40 8.64
C LEU A 55 23.81 -19.60 9.92
N LEU A 56 22.48 -19.59 9.83
CA LEU A 56 21.63 -19.71 10.99
C LEU A 56 21.43 -21.16 11.40
N ASP A 57 21.60 -21.43 12.67
CA ASP A 57 21.28 -22.73 13.28
C ASP A 57 20.76 -22.53 14.71
N GLY A 58 20.27 -23.63 15.30
CA GLY A 58 19.83 -23.68 16.69
C GLY A 58 18.74 -22.65 17.01
N PRO A 59 18.85 -22.00 18.21
CA PRO A 59 17.85 -21.03 18.66
C PRO A 59 17.68 -19.84 17.74
N ALA A 60 18.77 -19.37 17.11
CA ALA A 60 18.69 -18.27 16.17
C ALA A 60 17.86 -18.63 14.93
N ARG A 61 17.98 -19.86 14.47
CA ARG A 61 17.16 -20.35 13.35
C ARG A 61 15.69 -20.41 13.72
N ASP A 62 15.37 -20.90 14.90
CA ASP A 62 14.00 -20.99 15.39
C ASP A 62 13.39 -19.59 15.55
N GLU A 63 14.13 -18.65 16.09
CA GLU A 63 13.71 -17.26 16.22
C GLU A 63 13.48 -16.61 14.87
N ALA A 64 14.39 -16.80 13.92
CA ALA A 64 14.26 -16.29 12.57
C ALA A 64 13.01 -16.84 11.87
N ARG A 65 12.74 -18.15 12.07
CA ARG A 65 11.52 -18.76 11.52
C ARG A 65 10.25 -18.14 12.11
N ALA A 66 10.22 -17.94 13.42
CA ALA A 66 9.06 -17.36 14.11
C ALA A 66 8.81 -15.93 13.63
N VAL A 67 9.84 -15.10 13.55
CA VAL A 67 9.74 -13.74 13.04
C VAL A 67 9.34 -13.73 11.56
N GLY A 68 9.88 -14.67 10.78
CA GLY A 68 9.53 -14.82 9.38
C GLY A 68 8.06 -15.12 9.15
N LEU A 69 7.47 -16.00 9.97
CA LEU A 69 6.04 -16.31 9.90
C LEU A 69 5.19 -15.11 10.30
N GLU A 70 5.58 -14.39 11.34
CA GLU A 70 4.91 -13.15 11.74
C GLU A 70 4.98 -12.11 10.63
N LEU A 71 6.15 -11.93 10.05
CA LEU A 71 6.36 -10.98 8.96
C LEU A 71 5.50 -11.34 7.73
N GLN A 72 5.41 -12.63 7.41
CA GLN A 72 4.56 -13.10 6.32
C GLN A 72 3.09 -12.78 6.56
N ALA A 73 2.60 -12.99 7.78
CA ALA A 73 1.23 -12.66 8.14
C ALA A 73 0.97 -11.16 8.07
N LEU A 74 1.89 -10.33 8.56
CA LEU A 74 1.78 -8.88 8.51
C LEU A 74 1.82 -8.38 7.06
N ALA A 75 2.68 -8.94 6.23
CA ALA A 75 2.78 -8.56 4.83
C ALA A 75 1.49 -8.91 4.06
N GLY A 76 0.92 -10.08 4.32
CA GLY A 76 -0.35 -10.49 3.71
C GLY A 76 -1.50 -9.57 4.09
N ARG A 77 -1.59 -9.20 5.36
CA ARG A 77 -2.59 -8.24 5.82
C ARG A 77 -2.35 -6.84 5.23
N ASN A 78 -1.10 -6.43 5.11
CA ASN A 78 -0.73 -5.16 4.50
C ASN A 78 -1.22 -5.06 3.05
N VAL A 79 -0.98 -6.11 2.26
CA VAL A 79 -1.46 -6.17 0.87
C VAL A 79 -2.98 -6.04 0.82
N ALA A 80 -3.70 -6.79 1.65
CA ALA A 80 -5.16 -6.75 1.68
C ALA A 80 -5.70 -5.36 2.05
N LEU A 81 -5.09 -4.72 3.05
CA LEU A 81 -5.48 -3.38 3.48
C LEU A 81 -5.18 -2.32 2.41
N LEU A 82 -4.03 -2.44 1.73
CA LEU A 82 -3.67 -1.53 0.64
C LEU A 82 -4.64 -1.68 -0.54
N GLU A 83 -4.98 -2.90 -0.91
CA GLU A 83 -5.96 -3.16 -1.97
C GLU A 83 -7.31 -2.54 -1.63
N GLN A 84 -7.75 -2.69 -0.38
CA GLN A 84 -9.00 -2.10 0.09
C GLN A 84 -8.95 -0.57 0.04
N ALA A 85 -7.83 0.04 0.45
CA ALA A 85 -7.66 1.48 0.38
C ALA A 85 -7.70 1.99 -1.06
N MET A 86 -7.09 1.27 -1.98
CA MET A 86 -7.12 1.60 -3.40
C MET A 86 -8.53 1.51 -3.99
N GLU A 87 -9.30 0.51 -3.62
CA GLU A 87 -10.70 0.38 -4.04
C GLU A 87 -11.55 1.55 -3.55
N VAL A 88 -11.41 1.92 -2.28
CA VAL A 88 -12.12 3.06 -1.71
C VAL A 88 -11.73 4.35 -2.43
N GLN A 89 -10.45 4.56 -2.68
CA GLN A 89 -9.96 5.73 -3.40
C GLN A 89 -10.54 5.79 -4.81
N ALA A 90 -10.56 4.68 -5.52
CA ALA A 90 -11.13 4.60 -6.86
C ALA A 90 -12.61 4.96 -6.87
N ARG A 91 -13.38 4.49 -5.87
CA ARG A 91 -14.80 4.83 -5.74
C ARG A 91 -15.00 6.31 -5.47
N VAL A 92 -14.19 6.90 -4.59
CA VAL A 92 -14.25 8.33 -4.29
C VAL A 92 -13.98 9.17 -5.53
N ILE A 93 -12.94 8.81 -6.28
CA ILE A 93 -12.59 9.48 -7.54
C ILE A 93 -13.76 9.39 -8.53
N GLY A 94 -14.39 8.22 -8.63
CA GLY A 94 -15.55 8.01 -9.49
C GLY A 94 -16.74 8.89 -9.12
N ILE A 95 -17.02 8.98 -7.82
CA ILE A 95 -18.11 9.82 -7.30
C ILE A 95 -17.84 11.30 -7.59
N VAL A 96 -16.63 11.77 -7.34
CA VAL A 96 -16.24 13.16 -7.58
C VAL A 96 -16.31 13.48 -9.07
N ALA A 97 -15.86 12.59 -9.94
CA ALA A 97 -15.96 12.77 -11.38
C ALA A 97 -17.41 12.84 -11.87
N ASP A 98 -18.28 11.98 -11.33
CA ASP A 98 -19.71 12.00 -11.67
C ASP A 98 -20.39 13.30 -11.19
N ALA A 99 -20.07 13.74 -9.97
CA ALA A 99 -20.58 14.99 -9.44
C ALA A 99 -20.14 16.20 -10.28
N ALA A 100 -18.88 16.21 -10.71
CA ALA A 100 -18.37 17.27 -11.58
C ALA A 100 -19.08 17.30 -12.93
N ARG A 101 -19.35 16.13 -13.51
CA ARG A 101 -20.12 16.03 -14.77
C ARG A 101 -21.54 16.54 -14.61
N GLN A 102 -22.20 16.17 -13.53
CA GLN A 102 -23.57 16.65 -13.24
C GLN A 102 -23.59 18.17 -13.06
N GLN A 103 -22.60 18.72 -12.40
CA GLN A 103 -22.51 20.19 -12.19
C GLN A 103 -22.32 20.94 -13.51
N VAL A 104 -21.49 20.40 -14.41
CA VAL A 104 -21.32 20.96 -15.75
C VAL A 104 -22.62 20.91 -16.55
N ARG A 105 -23.36 19.82 -16.49
CA ARG A 105 -24.66 19.70 -17.16
C ARG A 105 -25.68 20.70 -16.62
N ALA A 106 -25.72 20.90 -15.30
CA ALA A 106 -26.60 21.87 -14.67
C ALA A 106 -26.25 23.32 -15.07
N ALA A 107 -24.95 23.63 -15.21
CA ALA A 107 -24.50 24.96 -15.60
C ALA A 107 -24.72 25.25 -17.09
N HIS A 108 -24.80 24.22 -17.93
CA HIS A 108 -24.94 24.38 -19.38
C HIS A 108 -26.05 23.49 -19.96
N PRO A 109 -27.30 23.77 -19.61
CA PRO A 109 -28.42 22.90 -20.04
C PRO A 109 -28.64 22.87 -21.54
N GLY A 110 -28.12 23.84 -22.27
CA GLY A 110 -28.27 23.91 -23.74
C GLY A 110 -27.25 23.06 -24.51
N TYR A 111 -26.25 22.53 -23.86
CA TYR A 111 -25.22 21.69 -24.50
C TYR A 111 -25.54 20.21 -24.37
N GLY A 112 -26.77 19.85 -24.61
CA GLY A 112 -27.22 18.51 -24.41
C GLY A 112 -26.86 17.56 -25.55
N ARG A 113 -25.61 17.33 -25.82
CA ARG A 113 -25.18 16.21 -26.65
C ARG A 113 -24.31 15.30 -25.83
N PRO A 114 -24.92 14.51 -24.96
CA PRO A 114 -24.20 13.55 -24.16
C PRO A 114 -23.64 12.46 -25.07
N GLY A 115 -22.42 12.10 -24.88
CA GLY A 115 -21.81 11.01 -25.59
C GLY A 115 -20.52 11.36 -26.32
N ARG A 116 -20.25 12.61 -26.59
CA ARG A 116 -19.00 13.00 -27.23
C ARG A 116 -17.83 13.25 -26.30
N ALA A 117 -18.12 13.82 -25.14
CA ALA A 117 -17.05 14.23 -24.23
C ALA A 117 -16.67 13.15 -23.24
N SER A 118 -17.53 12.20 -22.96
CA SER A 118 -17.31 11.22 -21.91
C SER A 118 -16.42 10.04 -22.33
N ALA A 119 -16.20 9.84 -23.62
CA ALA A 119 -15.42 8.69 -24.09
C ALA A 119 -13.91 8.92 -24.12
N VAL A 120 -13.45 10.17 -24.04
CA VAL A 120 -12.06 10.51 -24.33
C VAL A 120 -11.18 10.59 -23.09
N SER A 121 -11.73 10.92 -21.93
CA SER A 121 -10.91 11.18 -20.75
C SER A 121 -10.78 10.00 -19.77
N ARG A 122 -11.57 8.96 -19.94
CA ARG A 122 -11.61 7.85 -18.99
C ARG A 122 -10.37 6.98 -18.94
N PRO A 123 -9.78 6.55 -20.04
CA PRO A 123 -8.64 5.63 -19.97
C PRO A 123 -7.42 6.23 -19.31
N ASP A 124 -7.20 7.51 -19.52
CA ASP A 124 -6.01 8.17 -19.00
C ASP A 124 -6.08 8.36 -17.49
N ALA A 125 -7.26 8.71 -16.96
CA ALA A 125 -7.45 8.87 -15.53
C ALA A 125 -7.24 7.56 -14.78
N TYR A 126 -7.73 6.45 -15.31
CA TYR A 126 -7.52 5.14 -14.71
C TYR A 126 -6.08 4.68 -14.78
N ALA A 127 -5.40 4.94 -15.88
CA ALA A 127 -4.00 4.58 -16.03
C ALA A 127 -3.12 5.32 -15.01
N MET A 128 -3.40 6.58 -14.72
CA MET A 128 -2.66 7.35 -13.73
C MET A 128 -2.89 6.82 -12.31
N VAL A 129 -4.14 6.47 -11.98
CA VAL A 129 -4.47 5.94 -10.65
C VAL A 129 -3.82 4.58 -10.41
N SER A 130 -3.78 3.72 -11.42
CA SER A 130 -3.19 2.39 -11.27
C SER A 130 -1.67 2.41 -11.14
N ARG A 131 -1.01 3.48 -11.51
CA ARG A 131 0.44 3.64 -11.35
C ARG A 131 0.84 4.27 -10.02
N ALA A 132 -0.07 4.92 -9.38
CA ALA A 132 0.17 5.48 -8.05
C ALA A 132 0.07 4.41 -6.99
#